data_1e2cefca0f34bcc2f3c606c59a486d5d
#
_entry.id   1e2cefca0f34bcc2f3c606c59a486d5d
#
_cell.length_a   1.000
_cell.length_b   1.000
_cell.length_c   1.000
_cell.angle_alpha   90.00
_cell.angle_beta   90.00
_cell.angle_gamma   90.00
#
_symmetry.space_group_name_H-M   'P 1'
#
loop_
_entity.id
_entity.type
_entity.pdbx_description
1 polymer ?
#
loop_
_entity_poly.entity_id
_entity_poly.type
_entity_poly.pdbx_seq_one_letter_code
_entity_poly.pdbx_strand_id
1 'polypeptide(L)'
;MGSGDRQIGDLLRRAVSTDDPDDALRAVTALRGELDRLERDHVACARVAGSSWSSIADALSITRQAAQKRHRGATPAHTAEPAPPRTVLVTAPARMAVRLGRQEARAMGATSVGSEHLLLGVLRSGDHQAARVLRDLGVSLDDARIAAQPTLVDGRPPDASGKDGSKDESKDGISTYARSVLEQSLREAVARGEAFIGPEHVLLALLREDVGGAARTLSQLGIDPDTVRRRLAVAPRARRA
;
A
#
# COMPACT_ATOMS: atom_id res chain seq x y z
N MET A 1 -24.40 -0.94 19.08
CA MET A 1 -25.27 0.00 18.33
C MET A 1 -24.73 1.39 18.60
N GLY A 2 -24.08 1.98 17.62
CA GLY A 2 -23.38 3.26 17.72
C GLY A 2 -24.36 4.45 17.72
N SER A 3 -23.87 5.61 18.18
CA SER A 3 -24.62 6.88 18.19
C SER A 3 -25.15 7.25 16.79
N GLY A 4 -24.41 6.94 15.73
CA GLY A 4 -24.78 7.19 14.34
C GLY A 4 -25.98 6.39 13.84
N ASP A 5 -26.12 5.11 14.27
CA ASP A 5 -27.24 4.27 13.87
C ASP A 5 -28.58 4.81 14.40
N ARG A 6 -28.56 5.36 15.63
CA ARG A 6 -29.76 5.98 16.23
C ARG A 6 -30.13 7.27 15.48
N GLN A 7 -29.13 8.08 15.15
CA GLN A 7 -29.34 9.34 14.45
C GLN A 7 -29.94 9.15 13.05
N ILE A 8 -29.46 8.16 12.29
CA ILE A 8 -30.02 7.79 10.98
C ILE A 8 -31.46 7.28 11.13
N GLY A 9 -31.71 6.42 12.12
CA GLY A 9 -33.07 5.93 12.40
C GLY A 9 -34.05 7.05 12.80
N ASP A 10 -33.61 8.03 13.56
CA ASP A 10 -34.42 9.17 13.96
C ASP A 10 -34.70 10.12 12.77
N LEU A 11 -33.70 10.39 11.94
CA LEU A 11 -33.87 11.19 10.73
C LEU A 11 -34.80 10.52 9.72
N LEU A 12 -34.69 9.20 9.55
CA LEU A 12 -35.57 8.44 8.67
C LEU A 12 -37.02 8.47 9.16
N ARG A 13 -37.24 8.22 10.45
CA ARG A 13 -38.58 8.33 11.04
C ARG A 13 -39.17 9.73 10.86
N ARG A 14 -38.39 10.76 11.12
CA ARG A 14 -38.80 12.15 10.96
C ARG A 14 -39.14 12.47 9.49
N ALA A 15 -38.34 12.01 8.54
CA ALA A 15 -38.58 12.21 7.10
C ALA A 15 -39.89 11.55 6.60
N VAL A 16 -40.30 10.43 7.23
CA VAL A 16 -41.46 9.64 6.79
C VAL A 16 -42.73 9.98 7.58
N SER A 17 -42.60 10.37 8.87
CA SER A 17 -43.73 10.47 9.80
C SER A 17 -44.14 11.91 10.11
N THR A 18 -43.46 12.95 9.59
CA THR A 18 -43.88 14.33 9.81
C THR A 18 -44.91 14.76 8.78
N ASP A 19 -45.94 15.48 9.23
CA ASP A 19 -46.96 16.06 8.35
C ASP A 19 -46.51 17.41 7.77
N ASP A 20 -45.36 17.96 8.26
CA ASP A 20 -44.80 19.22 7.73
C ASP A 20 -43.82 18.90 6.59
N PRO A 21 -44.12 19.29 5.33
CA PRO A 21 -43.27 19.07 4.18
C PRO A 21 -41.88 19.68 4.30
N ASP A 22 -41.74 20.84 4.94
CA ASP A 22 -40.45 21.51 5.10
C ASP A 22 -39.58 20.78 6.13
N ASP A 23 -40.20 20.24 7.19
CA ASP A 23 -39.48 19.42 8.16
C ASP A 23 -39.06 18.07 7.56
N ALA A 24 -39.93 17.46 6.74
CA ALA A 24 -39.58 16.26 5.96
C ALA A 24 -38.37 16.50 5.05
N LEU A 25 -38.35 17.60 4.31
CA LEU A 25 -37.24 17.97 3.42
C LEU A 25 -35.94 18.22 4.18
N ARG A 26 -36.01 18.88 5.35
CA ARG A 26 -34.84 19.06 6.23
C ARG A 26 -34.30 17.72 6.74
N ALA A 27 -35.19 16.80 7.15
CA ALA A 27 -34.80 15.46 7.60
C ALA A 27 -34.16 14.64 6.45
N VAL A 28 -34.72 14.69 5.25
CA VAL A 28 -34.14 14.03 4.05
C VAL A 28 -32.77 14.61 3.72
N THR A 29 -32.61 15.93 3.81
CA THR A 29 -31.31 16.57 3.53
C THR A 29 -30.26 16.17 4.56
N ALA A 30 -30.63 16.13 5.83
CA ALA A 30 -29.74 15.67 6.90
C ALA A 30 -29.38 14.17 6.73
N LEU A 31 -30.36 13.33 6.37
CA LEU A 31 -30.15 11.90 6.11
C LEU A 31 -29.20 11.68 4.93
N ARG A 32 -29.32 12.44 3.84
CA ARG A 32 -28.36 12.41 2.73
C ARG A 32 -26.95 12.73 3.19
N GLY A 33 -26.79 13.75 4.04
CA GLY A 33 -25.48 14.11 4.59
C GLY A 33 -24.83 12.98 5.41
N GLU A 34 -25.63 12.27 6.22
CA GLU A 34 -25.14 11.12 6.97
C GLU A 34 -24.81 9.91 6.08
N LEU A 35 -25.64 9.64 5.06
CA LEU A 35 -25.37 8.61 4.07
C LEU A 35 -24.11 8.92 3.24
N ASP A 36 -23.90 10.15 2.81
CA ASP A 36 -22.69 10.58 2.10
C ASP A 36 -21.44 10.47 2.99
N ARG A 37 -21.60 10.66 4.30
CA ARG A 37 -20.53 10.45 5.27
C ARG A 37 -20.18 8.97 5.40
N LEU A 38 -21.18 8.11 5.63
CA LEU A 38 -20.99 6.65 5.69
C LEU A 38 -20.37 6.08 4.42
N GLU A 39 -20.85 6.53 3.24
CA GLU A 39 -20.29 6.13 1.96
C GLU A 39 -18.81 6.50 1.88
N ARG A 40 -18.43 7.71 2.26
CA ARG A 40 -17.01 8.13 2.29
C ARG A 40 -16.18 7.27 3.24
N ASP A 41 -16.69 6.98 4.44
CA ASP A 41 -16.00 6.16 5.43
C ASP A 41 -15.80 4.73 4.93
N HIS A 42 -16.84 4.12 4.32
CA HIS A 42 -16.73 2.78 3.73
C HIS A 42 -15.81 2.73 2.51
N VAL A 43 -15.84 3.73 1.65
CA VAL A 43 -14.89 3.84 0.51
C VAL A 43 -13.47 3.97 1.02
N ALA A 44 -13.24 4.77 2.06
CA ALA A 44 -11.93 4.90 2.69
C ALA A 44 -11.46 3.56 3.29
N CYS A 45 -12.33 2.84 4.02
CA CYS A 45 -12.03 1.51 4.55
C CYS A 45 -11.72 0.50 3.42
N ALA A 46 -12.53 0.49 2.34
CA ALA A 46 -12.29 -0.37 1.19
C ALA A 46 -10.94 -0.07 0.52
N ARG A 47 -10.57 1.21 0.39
CA ARG A 47 -9.25 1.61 -0.14
C ARG A 47 -8.11 1.15 0.76
N VAL A 48 -8.25 1.27 2.08
CA VAL A 48 -7.27 0.75 3.05
C VAL A 48 -7.17 -0.77 2.97
N ALA A 49 -8.30 -1.46 2.77
CA ALA A 49 -8.35 -2.90 2.57
C ALA A 49 -7.80 -3.38 1.21
N GLY A 50 -7.44 -2.44 0.31
CA GLY A 50 -6.83 -2.78 -0.99
C GLY A 50 -7.80 -2.90 -2.16
N SER A 51 -9.09 -2.58 -1.97
CA SER A 51 -10.07 -2.59 -3.06
C SER A 51 -9.69 -1.65 -4.19
N SER A 52 -9.82 -2.12 -5.43
CA SER A 52 -9.56 -1.29 -6.61
C SER A 52 -10.67 -0.23 -6.81
N TRP A 53 -10.34 0.86 -7.50
CA TRP A 53 -11.36 1.84 -7.87
C TRP A 53 -12.44 1.27 -8.80
N SER A 54 -12.14 0.23 -9.57
CA SER A 54 -13.14 -0.48 -10.38
C SER A 54 -14.12 -1.23 -9.50
N SER A 55 -13.63 -2.01 -8.51
CA SER A 55 -14.47 -2.73 -7.56
C SER A 55 -15.36 -1.80 -6.72
N ILE A 56 -14.81 -0.64 -6.28
CA ILE A 56 -15.59 0.38 -5.55
C ILE A 56 -16.64 1.00 -6.46
N ALA A 57 -16.31 1.29 -7.70
CA ALA A 57 -17.24 1.86 -8.69
C ALA A 57 -18.40 0.90 -8.98
N ASP A 58 -18.10 -0.40 -9.14
CA ASP A 58 -19.09 -1.45 -9.33
C ASP A 58 -20.04 -1.54 -8.12
N ALA A 59 -19.49 -1.52 -6.90
CA ALA A 59 -20.29 -1.54 -5.67
C ALA A 59 -21.20 -0.30 -5.51
N LEU A 60 -20.74 0.87 -5.97
CA LEU A 60 -21.49 2.12 -5.94
C LEU A 60 -22.38 2.34 -7.19
N SER A 61 -22.33 1.44 -8.15
CA SER A 61 -23.05 1.55 -9.44
C SER A 61 -22.75 2.85 -10.20
N ILE A 62 -21.49 3.29 -10.18
CA ILE A 62 -20.99 4.47 -10.88
C ILE A 62 -19.74 4.13 -11.70
N THR A 63 -19.30 5.06 -12.55
CA THR A 63 -18.06 4.84 -13.31
C THR A 63 -16.83 4.96 -12.39
N ARG A 64 -15.75 4.24 -12.71
CA ARG A 64 -14.46 4.34 -12.01
C ARG A 64 -13.99 5.79 -11.86
N GLN A 65 -14.15 6.59 -12.91
CA GLN A 65 -13.76 7.99 -12.91
C GLN A 65 -14.63 8.84 -11.96
N ALA A 66 -15.94 8.56 -11.91
CA ALA A 66 -16.86 9.21 -10.98
C ALA A 66 -16.53 8.83 -9.53
N ALA A 67 -16.27 7.56 -9.25
CA ALA A 67 -15.84 7.11 -7.92
C ALA A 67 -14.56 7.82 -7.47
N GLN A 68 -13.54 7.87 -8.32
CA GLN A 68 -12.30 8.58 -8.02
C GLN A 68 -12.51 10.09 -7.78
N LYS A 69 -13.31 10.73 -8.61
CA LYS A 69 -13.60 12.18 -8.49
C LYS A 69 -14.37 12.49 -7.21
N ARG A 70 -15.41 11.70 -6.89
CA ARG A 70 -16.28 11.91 -5.73
C ARG A 70 -15.56 11.65 -4.41
N HIS A 71 -14.68 10.65 -4.37
CA HIS A 71 -14.01 10.20 -3.15
C HIS A 71 -12.50 10.50 -3.11
N ARG A 72 -12.04 11.50 -3.86
CA ARG A 72 -10.61 11.87 -3.93
C ARG A 72 -9.99 12.24 -2.56
N GLY A 73 -10.80 12.49 -1.52
CA GLY A 73 -10.37 12.84 -0.16
C GLY A 73 -10.99 11.97 0.93
N ALA A 74 -11.58 10.80 0.58
CA ALA A 74 -12.21 9.93 1.57
C ALA A 74 -11.17 9.28 2.48
N THR A 75 -11.14 9.72 3.74
CA THR A 75 -10.35 9.14 4.83
C THR A 75 -11.33 8.63 5.91
N PRO A 76 -11.14 7.44 6.51
CA PRO A 76 -12.06 6.91 7.52
C PRO A 76 -12.09 7.80 8.77
N ALA A 77 -13.30 8.20 9.19
CA ALA A 77 -13.52 9.12 10.32
C ALA A 77 -13.62 8.43 11.69
N HIS A 78 -13.32 7.14 11.81
CA HIS A 78 -13.44 6.38 13.04
C HIS A 78 -12.12 5.78 13.49
N THR A 79 -11.36 6.59 14.16
CA THR A 79 -10.55 6.39 15.39
C THR A 79 -9.89 7.72 15.66
N ALA A 80 -9.83 8.14 16.92
CA ALA A 80 -9.08 9.33 17.34
C ALA A 80 -7.56 9.05 17.28
N GLU A 81 -7.09 8.60 16.09
CA GLU A 81 -5.67 8.62 15.73
C GLU A 81 -5.39 9.93 14.99
N PRO A 82 -4.21 10.52 15.16
CA PRO A 82 -3.85 11.77 14.50
C PRO A 82 -4.11 11.63 13.00
N ALA A 83 -4.88 12.56 12.42
CA ALA A 83 -5.21 12.55 11.00
C ALA A 83 -3.95 12.28 10.18
N PRO A 84 -3.97 11.31 9.23
CA PRO A 84 -2.79 11.02 8.44
C PRO A 84 -2.34 12.32 7.77
N PRO A 85 -1.03 12.59 7.74
CA PRO A 85 -0.52 13.83 7.18
C PRO A 85 -1.02 13.98 5.75
N ARG A 86 -1.58 15.15 5.43
CA ARG A 86 -2.18 15.47 4.12
C ARG A 86 -1.20 15.27 2.95
N THR A 87 0.08 15.14 3.24
CA THR A 87 1.15 14.85 2.28
C THR A 87 2.15 13.91 2.92
N VAL A 88 2.23 12.68 2.43
CA VAL A 88 3.27 11.75 2.84
C VAL A 88 4.51 12.00 1.98
N LEU A 89 5.61 12.36 2.62
CA LEU A 89 6.87 12.67 1.96
C LEU A 89 7.72 11.42 1.79
N VAL A 90 8.24 11.18 0.60
CA VAL A 90 9.24 10.13 0.37
C VAL A 90 10.60 10.62 0.83
N THR A 91 11.23 9.93 1.77
CA THR A 91 12.55 10.30 2.29
C THR A 91 13.66 10.16 1.24
N ALA A 92 14.76 10.88 1.41
CA ALA A 92 15.91 10.75 0.53
C ALA A 92 16.47 9.31 0.49
N PRO A 93 16.59 8.56 1.62
CA PRO A 93 16.99 7.15 1.61
C PRO A 93 16.00 6.25 0.84
N ALA A 94 14.68 6.47 0.95
CA ALA A 94 13.70 5.68 0.20
C ALA A 94 13.79 5.95 -1.32
N ARG A 95 13.94 7.21 -1.72
CA ARG A 95 14.21 7.55 -3.14
C ARG A 95 15.50 6.92 -3.63
N MET A 96 16.55 6.91 -2.79
CA MET A 96 17.82 6.26 -3.09
C MET A 96 17.64 4.75 -3.27
N ALA A 97 16.88 4.06 -2.41
CA ALA A 97 16.60 2.64 -2.54
C ALA A 97 15.94 2.31 -3.90
N VAL A 98 14.92 3.07 -4.31
CA VAL A 98 14.28 2.89 -5.62
C VAL A 98 15.26 3.13 -6.78
N ARG A 99 16.09 4.18 -6.70
CA ARG A 99 17.10 4.48 -7.72
C ARG A 99 18.14 3.37 -7.83
N LEU A 100 18.62 2.86 -6.69
CA LEU A 100 19.58 1.76 -6.65
C LEU A 100 18.95 0.46 -7.14
N GLY A 101 17.69 0.19 -6.83
CA GLY A 101 16.95 -0.94 -7.39
C GLY A 101 16.89 -0.89 -8.92
N ARG A 102 16.67 0.28 -9.52
CA ARG A 102 16.76 0.46 -10.98
C ARG A 102 18.16 0.17 -11.53
N GLN A 103 19.21 0.52 -10.79
CA GLN A 103 20.58 0.18 -11.20
C GLN A 103 20.84 -1.32 -11.13
N GLU A 104 20.37 -2.01 -10.08
CA GLU A 104 20.46 -3.47 -9.98
C GLU A 104 19.72 -4.17 -11.12
N ALA A 105 18.50 -3.74 -11.45
CA ALA A 105 17.74 -4.28 -12.57
C ALA A 105 18.53 -4.17 -13.89
N ARG A 106 19.13 -3.00 -14.15
CA ARG A 106 19.97 -2.79 -15.34
C ARG A 106 21.22 -3.67 -15.33
N ALA A 107 21.90 -3.77 -14.17
CA ALA A 107 23.10 -4.60 -14.02
C ALA A 107 22.81 -6.08 -14.21
N MET A 108 21.61 -6.54 -13.87
CA MET A 108 21.12 -7.89 -14.06
C MET A 108 20.51 -8.14 -15.44
N GLY A 109 20.49 -7.14 -16.33
CA GLY A 109 19.92 -7.24 -17.68
C GLY A 109 18.39 -7.36 -17.70
N ALA A 110 17.71 -7.00 -16.61
CA ALA A 110 16.26 -7.07 -16.52
C ALA A 110 15.59 -5.97 -17.37
N THR A 111 14.50 -6.32 -18.04
CA THR A 111 13.71 -5.38 -18.86
C THR A 111 12.87 -4.42 -18.01
N SER A 112 12.55 -4.81 -16.78
CA SER A 112 11.78 -4.01 -15.84
C SER A 112 12.28 -4.16 -14.40
N VAL A 113 11.95 -3.20 -13.56
CA VAL A 113 12.30 -3.24 -12.13
C VAL A 113 11.27 -4.10 -11.40
N GLY A 114 11.70 -5.26 -10.92
CA GLY A 114 10.91 -6.16 -10.08
C GLY A 114 11.04 -5.84 -8.59
N SER A 115 10.27 -6.55 -7.74
CA SER A 115 10.35 -6.41 -6.29
C SER A 115 11.70 -6.87 -5.71
N GLU A 116 12.34 -7.87 -6.32
CA GLU A 116 13.72 -8.30 -5.99
C GLU A 116 14.73 -7.17 -6.16
N HIS A 117 14.60 -6.38 -7.22
CA HIS A 117 15.47 -5.23 -7.45
C HIS A 117 15.25 -4.12 -6.42
N LEU A 118 14.00 -3.92 -5.96
CA LEU A 118 13.72 -2.99 -4.86
C LEU A 118 14.34 -3.48 -3.54
N LEU A 119 14.31 -4.79 -3.26
CA LEU A 119 14.98 -5.37 -2.10
C LEU A 119 16.49 -5.12 -2.14
N LEU A 120 17.14 -5.36 -3.28
CA LEU A 120 18.56 -5.05 -3.48
C LEU A 120 18.84 -3.55 -3.31
N GLY A 121 17.94 -2.71 -3.79
CA GLY A 121 18.00 -1.26 -3.61
C GLY A 121 17.93 -0.85 -2.14
N VAL A 122 17.08 -1.49 -1.33
CA VAL A 122 17.00 -1.27 0.12
C VAL A 122 18.32 -1.67 0.80
N LEU A 123 18.87 -2.85 0.50
CA LEU A 123 20.14 -3.31 1.05
C LEU A 123 21.30 -2.36 0.74
N ARG A 124 21.29 -1.77 -0.45
CA ARG A 124 22.35 -0.90 -0.99
C ARG A 124 22.23 0.57 -0.56
N SER A 125 21.06 1.03 -0.14
CA SER A 125 20.76 2.46 0.04
C SER A 125 21.37 3.10 1.29
N GLY A 126 22.22 2.41 2.03
CA GLY A 126 22.99 2.96 3.13
C GLY A 126 22.68 2.33 4.48
N ASP A 127 23.15 3.00 5.55
CA ASP A 127 23.02 2.49 6.92
C ASP A 127 21.74 3.00 7.59
N HIS A 128 20.60 2.49 7.15
CA HIS A 128 19.29 2.72 7.76
C HIS A 128 18.73 1.43 8.39
N GLN A 129 17.68 1.58 9.20
CA GLN A 129 17.09 0.50 9.98
C GLN A 129 16.78 -0.76 9.13
N ALA A 130 16.16 -0.61 7.97
CA ALA A 130 15.81 -1.74 7.11
C ALA A 130 17.05 -2.53 6.64
N ALA A 131 18.11 -1.85 6.19
CA ALA A 131 19.34 -2.49 5.75
C ALA A 131 20.10 -3.14 6.93
N ARG A 132 20.09 -2.50 8.11
CA ARG A 132 20.68 -3.09 9.33
C ARG A 132 20.00 -4.38 9.73
N VAL A 133 18.65 -4.37 9.80
CA VAL A 133 17.89 -5.57 10.18
C VAL A 133 18.19 -6.74 9.25
N LEU A 134 18.27 -6.52 7.95
CA LEU A 134 18.60 -7.59 6.99
C LEU A 134 20.04 -8.07 7.18
N ARG A 135 21.01 -7.18 7.35
CA ARG A 135 22.42 -7.53 7.62
C ARG A 135 22.59 -8.30 8.94
N ASP A 136 21.89 -7.89 10.00
CA ASP A 136 21.91 -8.57 11.30
C ASP A 136 21.28 -9.97 11.24
N LEU A 137 20.48 -10.25 10.21
CA LEU A 137 19.96 -11.58 9.88
C LEU A 137 20.88 -12.35 8.93
N GLY A 138 22.07 -11.83 8.63
CA GLY A 138 23.06 -12.47 7.79
C GLY A 138 22.90 -12.26 6.29
N VAL A 139 22.01 -11.35 5.87
CA VAL A 139 21.81 -11.05 4.43
C VAL A 139 22.91 -10.13 3.93
N SER A 140 23.82 -10.65 3.12
CA SER A 140 24.76 -9.85 2.36
C SER A 140 24.15 -9.38 1.04
N LEU A 141 24.69 -8.30 0.46
CA LEU A 141 24.22 -7.83 -0.84
C LEU A 141 24.52 -8.83 -1.97
N ASP A 142 25.66 -9.51 -1.88
CA ASP A 142 26.09 -10.44 -2.93
C ASP A 142 25.26 -11.74 -2.89
N ASP A 143 24.96 -12.26 -1.69
CA ASP A 143 24.05 -13.40 -1.55
C ASP A 143 22.64 -13.05 -2.04
N ALA A 144 22.17 -11.84 -1.73
CA ALA A 144 20.88 -11.36 -2.20
C ALA A 144 20.84 -11.18 -3.74
N ARG A 145 21.94 -10.76 -4.38
CA ARG A 145 22.06 -10.72 -5.84
C ARG A 145 22.01 -12.09 -6.45
N ILE A 146 22.69 -13.05 -5.88
CA ILE A 146 22.68 -14.45 -6.35
C ILE A 146 21.27 -15.02 -6.23
N ALA A 147 20.62 -14.83 -5.08
CA ALA A 147 19.26 -15.30 -4.85
C ALA A 147 18.20 -14.56 -5.69
N ALA A 148 18.45 -13.31 -6.08
CA ALA A 148 17.55 -12.53 -6.93
C ALA A 148 17.64 -12.91 -8.41
N GLN A 149 18.67 -13.69 -8.83
CA GLN A 149 18.76 -14.13 -10.21
C GLN A 149 17.57 -15.04 -10.55
N PRO A 150 16.94 -14.86 -11.74
CA PRO A 150 15.86 -15.71 -12.16
C PRO A 150 16.36 -17.15 -12.30
N THR A 151 15.87 -18.04 -11.44
CA THR A 151 16.09 -19.46 -11.58
C THR A 151 15.27 -19.93 -12.77
N LEU A 152 15.92 -20.36 -13.84
CA LEU A 152 15.22 -20.93 -15.01
C LEU A 152 14.56 -22.24 -14.56
N VAL A 153 13.24 -22.26 -14.46
CA VAL A 153 12.45 -23.48 -14.33
C VAL A 153 12.08 -23.90 -15.75
N ASP A 154 12.53 -25.09 -16.18
CA ASP A 154 12.33 -25.62 -17.54
C ASP A 154 12.81 -24.69 -18.66
N GLY A 155 13.92 -23.96 -18.47
CA GLY A 155 14.46 -23.03 -19.44
C GLY A 155 13.65 -21.76 -19.69
N ARG A 156 12.68 -21.47 -18.83
CA ARG A 156 11.80 -20.30 -18.91
C ARG A 156 11.91 -19.46 -17.65
N PRO A 157 11.94 -18.12 -17.73
CA PRO A 157 11.87 -17.26 -16.56
C PRO A 157 10.58 -17.53 -15.76
N PRO A 158 10.63 -17.60 -14.41
CA PRO A 158 9.47 -17.95 -13.59
C PRO A 158 8.29 -16.97 -13.70
N ASP A 159 8.50 -15.77 -14.22
CA ASP A 159 7.46 -14.76 -14.42
C ASP A 159 6.68 -14.91 -15.74
N ALA A 160 7.05 -15.89 -16.58
CA ALA A 160 6.37 -16.15 -17.87
C ALA A 160 5.10 -17.02 -17.73
N SER A 161 4.77 -17.52 -16.55
CA SER A 161 3.62 -18.41 -16.30
C SER A 161 2.40 -17.72 -15.63
N GLY A 162 2.43 -16.41 -15.44
CA GLY A 162 1.23 -15.65 -15.12
C GLY A 162 0.28 -15.64 -16.31
N LYS A 163 -0.89 -16.26 -16.15
CA LYS A 163 -1.97 -16.36 -17.15
C LYS A 163 -2.65 -15.02 -17.48
N ASP A 164 -1.89 -13.94 -17.48
CA ASP A 164 -2.36 -12.67 -18.03
C ASP A 164 -1.27 -12.11 -18.94
N GLY A 165 -1.45 -12.41 -20.23
CA GLY A 165 -0.63 -11.91 -21.33
C GLY A 165 -0.80 -10.40 -21.55
N SER A 166 -0.90 -9.61 -20.50
CA SER A 166 -0.74 -8.18 -20.59
C SER A 166 0.76 -7.91 -20.72
N LYS A 167 1.19 -7.58 -21.93
CA LYS A 167 2.38 -6.76 -22.16
C LYS A 167 2.18 -5.43 -21.45
N ASP A 168 2.27 -5.44 -20.12
CA ASP A 168 2.35 -4.21 -19.34
C ASP A 168 3.81 -3.76 -19.32
N GLU A 169 4.31 -3.41 -20.50
CA GLU A 169 5.44 -2.50 -20.64
C GLU A 169 4.92 -1.15 -20.13
N SER A 170 4.86 -1.02 -18.78
CA SER A 170 4.61 0.27 -18.20
C SER A 170 5.69 1.22 -18.71
N LYS A 171 5.27 2.35 -19.26
CA LYS A 171 6.14 3.41 -19.80
C LYS A 171 7.27 3.82 -18.84
N ASP A 172 7.18 3.43 -17.58
CA ASP A 172 8.11 3.76 -16.49
C ASP A 172 9.17 2.68 -16.21
N GLY A 173 9.13 1.52 -16.91
CA GLY A 173 10.05 0.40 -16.68
C GLY A 173 9.99 -0.23 -15.30
N ILE A 174 8.83 -0.15 -14.62
CA ILE A 174 8.57 -0.73 -13.31
C ILE A 174 7.52 -1.83 -13.46
N SER A 175 7.80 -3.04 -12.97
CA SER A 175 6.86 -4.15 -13.00
C SER A 175 5.60 -3.88 -12.16
N THR A 176 4.51 -4.59 -12.45
CA THR A 176 3.27 -4.50 -11.67
C THR A 176 3.51 -4.81 -10.20
N TYR A 177 4.34 -5.80 -9.88
CA TYR A 177 4.73 -6.15 -8.52
C TYR A 177 5.48 -5.02 -7.81
N ALA A 178 6.51 -4.45 -8.45
CA ALA A 178 7.26 -3.34 -7.86
C ALA A 178 6.38 -2.09 -7.66
N ARG A 179 5.41 -1.85 -8.53
CA ARG A 179 4.43 -0.78 -8.37
C ARG A 179 3.53 -1.03 -7.16
N SER A 180 3.01 -2.26 -7.01
CA SER A 180 2.23 -2.67 -5.84
C SER A 180 2.99 -2.45 -4.54
N VAL A 181 4.28 -2.80 -4.49
CA VAL A 181 5.15 -2.56 -3.33
C VAL A 181 5.24 -1.07 -2.98
N LEU A 182 5.43 -0.20 -3.98
CA LEU A 182 5.51 1.24 -3.74
C LEU A 182 4.18 1.82 -3.21
N GLU A 183 3.05 1.35 -3.74
CA GLU A 183 1.74 1.72 -3.23
C GLU A 183 1.51 1.18 -1.81
N GLN A 184 1.94 -0.05 -1.54
CA GLN A 184 1.84 -0.65 -0.21
C GLN A 184 2.75 0.04 0.81
N SER A 185 3.93 0.54 0.41
CA SER A 185 4.81 1.34 1.26
C SER A 185 4.12 2.59 1.82
N LEU A 186 3.28 3.24 1.00
CA LEU A 186 2.45 4.36 1.44
C LEU A 186 1.43 3.91 2.50
N ARG A 187 0.78 2.76 2.30
CA ARG A 187 -0.18 2.22 3.26
C ARG A 187 0.48 1.86 4.59
N GLU A 188 1.70 1.30 4.55
CA GLU A 188 2.49 1.01 5.75
C GLU A 188 2.83 2.28 6.54
N ALA A 189 3.25 3.36 5.86
CA ALA A 189 3.52 4.64 6.50
C ALA A 189 2.25 5.22 7.14
N VAL A 190 1.13 5.21 6.42
CA VAL A 190 -0.16 5.70 6.94
C VAL A 190 -0.64 4.87 8.12
N ALA A 191 -0.57 3.54 8.05
CA ALA A 191 -0.97 2.65 9.14
C ALA A 191 -0.13 2.85 10.42
N ARG A 192 1.09 3.35 10.28
CA ARG A 192 1.98 3.70 11.40
C ARG A 192 1.81 5.14 11.87
N GLY A 193 0.91 5.93 11.26
CA GLY A 193 0.74 7.35 11.56
C GLY A 193 1.96 8.20 11.17
N GLU A 194 2.78 7.74 10.22
CA GLU A 194 4.01 8.43 9.82
C GLU A 194 3.77 9.34 8.61
N ALA A 195 4.32 10.56 8.67
CA ALA A 195 4.21 11.56 7.60
C ALA A 195 5.21 11.34 6.45
N PHE A 196 5.96 10.25 6.48
CA PHE A 196 7.03 9.99 5.52
C PHE A 196 7.14 8.51 5.17
N ILE A 197 7.60 8.22 3.96
CA ILE A 197 7.94 6.87 3.51
C ILE A 197 9.46 6.72 3.58
N GLY A 198 9.94 5.85 4.46
CA GLY A 198 11.33 5.43 4.57
C GLY A 198 11.58 4.06 3.92
N PRO A 199 12.85 3.63 3.82
CA PRO A 199 13.20 2.30 3.33
C PRO A 199 12.58 1.15 4.15
N GLU A 200 12.29 1.38 5.43
CA GLU A 200 11.58 0.44 6.32
C GLU A 200 10.16 0.15 5.83
N HIS A 201 9.46 1.17 5.30
CA HIS A 201 8.12 0.99 4.73
C HIS A 201 8.17 0.22 3.41
N VAL A 202 9.22 0.46 2.59
CA VAL A 202 9.46 -0.33 1.38
C VAL A 202 9.75 -1.77 1.74
N LEU A 203 10.59 -2.03 2.74
CA LEU A 203 10.87 -3.40 3.20
C LEU A 203 9.62 -4.08 3.75
N LEU A 204 8.82 -3.41 4.58
CA LEU A 204 7.56 -3.96 5.10
C LEU A 204 6.58 -4.31 3.98
N ALA A 205 6.51 -3.49 2.95
CA ALA A 205 5.68 -3.77 1.77
C ALA A 205 6.18 -4.99 1.01
N LEU A 206 7.50 -5.12 0.81
CA LEU A 206 8.13 -6.30 0.19
C LEU A 206 7.83 -7.59 0.97
N LEU A 207 7.79 -7.52 2.30
CA LEU A 207 7.47 -8.67 3.16
C LEU A 207 6.00 -9.09 3.12
N ARG A 208 5.10 -8.27 2.56
CA ARG A 208 3.68 -8.62 2.40
C ARG A 208 3.40 -9.35 1.09
N GLU A 209 4.35 -9.39 0.18
CA GLU A 209 4.22 -10.17 -1.04
C GLU A 209 4.42 -11.65 -0.72
N ASP A 210 3.42 -12.48 -0.96
CA ASP A 210 3.54 -13.93 -0.88
C ASP A 210 4.12 -14.53 -2.18
N VAL A 211 4.00 -13.77 -3.28
CA VAL A 211 4.43 -14.17 -4.63
C VAL A 211 5.16 -13.00 -5.28
N GLY A 212 6.39 -13.22 -5.70
CA GLY A 212 7.19 -12.18 -6.36
C GLY A 212 8.68 -12.44 -6.22
N GLY A 213 9.49 -11.60 -6.87
CA GLY A 213 10.93 -11.74 -6.85
C GLY A 213 11.53 -11.56 -5.45
N ALA A 214 11.03 -10.58 -4.68
CA ALA A 214 11.49 -10.35 -3.31
C ALA A 214 11.15 -11.51 -2.36
N ALA A 215 9.93 -12.05 -2.43
CA ALA A 215 9.52 -13.20 -1.61
C ALA A 215 10.40 -14.43 -1.89
N ARG A 216 10.65 -14.72 -3.17
CA ARG A 216 11.56 -15.80 -3.57
C ARG A 216 12.98 -15.58 -3.05
N THR A 217 13.52 -14.38 -3.25
CA THR A 217 14.87 -14.02 -2.79
C THR A 217 15.01 -14.21 -1.28
N LEU A 218 14.07 -13.71 -0.49
CA LEU A 218 14.07 -13.87 0.97
C LEU A 218 13.93 -15.32 1.39
N SER A 219 13.09 -16.10 0.73
CA SER A 219 12.93 -17.54 0.97
C SER A 219 14.21 -18.31 0.69
N GLN A 220 14.90 -18.03 -0.43
CA GLN A 220 16.19 -18.67 -0.76
C GLN A 220 17.31 -18.33 0.23
N LEU A 221 17.24 -17.13 0.81
CA LEU A 221 18.15 -16.71 1.89
C LEU A 221 17.75 -17.25 3.27
N GLY A 222 16.67 -18.02 3.38
CA GLY A 222 16.18 -18.56 4.64
C GLY A 222 15.63 -17.49 5.59
N ILE A 223 15.23 -16.34 5.08
CA ILE A 223 14.75 -15.22 5.87
C ILE A 223 13.23 -15.34 6.10
N ASP A 224 12.86 -15.50 7.36
CA ASP A 224 11.46 -15.47 7.79
C ASP A 224 10.93 -14.04 7.83
N PRO A 225 9.87 -13.71 7.03
CA PRO A 225 9.28 -12.38 6.98
C PRO A 225 8.81 -11.87 8.35
N ASP A 226 8.28 -12.73 9.20
CA ASP A 226 7.78 -12.33 10.51
C ASP A 226 8.91 -11.95 11.48
N THR A 227 10.06 -12.59 11.34
CA THR A 227 11.26 -12.22 12.10
C THR A 227 11.75 -10.82 11.70
N VAL A 228 11.75 -10.50 10.41
CA VAL A 228 12.09 -9.15 9.92
C VAL A 228 11.10 -8.12 10.44
N ARG A 229 9.78 -8.39 10.35
CA ARG A 229 8.73 -7.50 10.86
C ARG A 229 8.90 -7.21 12.35
N ARG A 230 9.13 -8.23 13.17
CA ARG A 230 9.37 -8.09 14.62
C ARG A 230 10.59 -7.21 14.91
N ARG A 231 11.70 -7.42 14.21
CA ARG A 231 12.91 -6.61 14.39
C ARG A 231 12.73 -5.16 13.96
N LEU A 232 11.99 -4.91 12.87
CA LEU A 232 11.63 -3.56 12.44
C LEU A 232 10.71 -2.85 13.43
N ALA A 233 9.85 -3.58 14.15
CA ALA A 233 8.96 -3.00 15.15
C ALA A 233 9.68 -2.61 16.44
N VAL A 234 10.72 -3.37 16.84
CA VAL A 234 11.46 -3.20 18.12
C VAL A 234 12.58 -2.16 18.00
N ALA A 235 13.15 -1.97 16.83
CA ALA A 235 14.29 -1.07 16.66
C ALA A 235 13.91 0.39 16.94
N PRO A 236 14.71 1.14 17.74
CA PRO A 236 14.39 2.51 18.11
C PRO A 236 14.29 3.38 16.84
N ARG A 237 13.16 4.06 16.70
CA ARG A 237 12.98 5.06 15.65
C ARG A 237 14.07 6.10 15.80
N ALA A 238 14.88 6.30 14.76
CA ALA A 238 15.86 7.37 14.75
C ALA A 238 15.11 8.70 14.95
N ARG A 239 15.23 9.27 16.16
CA ARG A 239 14.75 10.64 16.41
C ARG A 239 15.52 11.55 15.48
N ARG A 240 14.82 12.25 14.62
CA ARG A 240 15.42 13.37 13.89
C ARG A 240 15.89 14.41 14.89
N ALA A 241 17.18 14.71 14.91
CA ALA A 241 17.69 16.00 15.33
C ALA A 241 17.39 17.03 14.24
#